data_77c4907a59558e303b872956e9a285a5
#
_entry.id   77c4907a59558e303b872956e9a285a5
#
_cell.length_a   1.000
_cell.length_b   1.000
_cell.length_c   1.000
_cell.angle_alpha   90.00
_cell.angle_beta   90.00
_cell.angle_gamma   90.00
#
_symmetry.space_group_name_H-M   'P 1'
#
loop_
_entity.id
_entity.type
_entity.pdbx_description
1 polymer ?
#
loop_
_entity_poly.entity_id
_entity_poly.type
_entity_poly.pdbx_seq_one_letter_code
_entity_poly.pdbx_strand_id
1 'polypeptide(L)'
;EMTNSDWSSDVCSSDLEVVPLSRDTSQSNYRRGIMSLVILSLLKSENMYGYQLCQEISRFSGGKLTIQEGSLYPILYRLQDQGLISEERVLVGKRMTRNYYHLEPSGVERLREMTAEYEDLTAGVFAIIHREETIS
;
A
#
# COMPACT_ATOMS: atom_id res chain seq x y z
N GLU A 1 9.48 10.99 15.03
CA GLU A 1 9.63 11.04 14.93
C GLU A 1 9.19 10.88 14.85
N MET A 2 8.74 10.53 14.95
CA MET A 2 8.69 10.25 14.81
C MET A 2 8.13 10.20 14.56
N THR A 3 7.70 9.94 14.40
CA THR A 3 7.54 9.87 14.22
C THR A 3 7.16 9.63 13.96
N ASN A 4 6.88 9.32 13.89
CA ASN A 4 6.99 9.04 13.66
C ASN A 4 6.71 8.92 13.54
N SER A 5 6.26 8.66 13.32
CA SER A 5 6.47 8.51 13.16
C SER A 5 6.38 8.34 12.95
N ASP A 6 6.15 8.17 12.58
CA ASP A 6 6.66 8.01 12.34
C ASP A 6 6.49 7.75 12.30
N TRP A 7 6.03 7.52 12.22
CA TRP A 7 6.35 7.23 12.15
C TRP A 7 6.30 6.76 12.46
N SER A 8 6.09 6.41 12.73
CA SER A 8 6.66 6.04 12.95
C SER A 8 6.65 5.55 13.33
N SER A 9 6.30 5.21 13.42
CA SER A 9 6.85 4.93 13.65
C SER A 9 7.00 4.48 13.69
N ASP A 10 6.80 4.13 13.46
CA ASP A 10 7.48 3.90 13.44
C ASP A 10 7.67 3.67 13.52
N VAL A 11 7.28 3.54 13.50
CA VAL A 11 7.88 3.48 13.57
C VAL A 11 8.11 3.16 13.84
N CYS A 12 7.83 2.85 13.95
CA CYS A 12 8.43 2.73 14.18
C CYS A 12 9.02 2.38 14.29
N SER A 13 9.07 2.09 14.32
CA SER A 13 9.89 2.05 14.38
C SER A 13 10.63 1.82 14.38
N SER A 14 10.97 1.58 14.28
CA SER A 14 11.74 1.62 14.23
C SER A 14 12.47 1.65 13.94
N ASP A 15 12.77 1.80 13.44
CA ASP A 15 13.54 2.16 13.09
C ASP A 15 14.48 2.47 13.16
N LEU A 16 15.07 2.54 13.08
CA LEU A 16 15.93 3.17 13.00
C LEU A 16 16.98 3.13 13.14
N GLU A 17 17.83 2.81 12.69
CA GLU A 17 18.74 2.99 12.79
C GLU A 17 19.66 2.84 12.24
N VAL A 18 20.08 2.99 11.70
CA VAL A 18 21.09 2.88 11.39
C VAL A 18 21.38 2.41 10.24
N VAL A 19 21.88 2.18 9.92
CA VAL A 19 22.23 1.60 8.96
C VAL A 19 21.89 1.79 7.80
N PRO A 20 22.03 1.41 6.91
CA PRO A 20 21.74 1.73 5.56
C PRO A 20 20.38 2.33 5.53
N LEU A 21 20.24 3.36 6.23
CA LEU A 21 19.01 4.09 6.27
C LEU A 21 18.57 4.52 4.89
N SER A 22 19.54 4.91 4.08
CA SER A 22 19.21 5.36 2.73
C SER A 22 18.58 4.24 1.92
N ARG A 23 19.09 3.03 2.07
CA ARG A 23 18.51 1.90 1.35
C ARG A 23 17.12 1.58 1.85
N ASP A 24 16.94 1.60 3.15
CA ASP A 24 15.63 1.35 3.73
C ASP A 24 14.64 2.42 3.30
N THR A 25 15.09 3.66 3.28
CA THR A 25 14.23 4.76 2.87
C THR A 25 13.78 4.61 1.42
N SER A 26 14.70 4.22 0.55
CA SER A 26 14.39 4.03 -0.86
C SER A 26 13.33 2.96 -1.04
N GLN A 27 13.51 1.82 -0.38
CA GLN A 27 12.54 0.74 -0.47
C GLN A 27 11.20 1.18 0.09
N SER A 28 11.23 1.92 1.17
CA SER A 28 10.03 2.38 1.81
C SER A 28 9.23 3.29 0.90
N ASN A 29 9.89 4.24 0.25
CA ASN A 29 9.22 5.16 -0.66
C ASN A 29 8.64 4.45 -1.87
N TYR A 30 9.40 3.53 -2.43
CA TYR A 30 8.96 2.77 -3.59
C TYR A 30 7.73 1.94 -3.26
N ARG A 31 7.80 1.22 -2.14
CA ARG A 31 6.70 0.37 -1.72
C ARG A 31 5.46 1.17 -1.36
N ARG A 32 5.66 2.35 -0.80
CA ARG A 32 4.52 3.16 -0.38
C ARG A 32 3.64 3.54 -1.55
N GLY A 33 4.26 3.92 -2.66
CA GLY A 33 3.49 4.25 -3.85
C GLY A 33 2.77 3.05 -4.41
N ILE A 34 3.44 1.92 -4.44
CA ILE A 34 2.84 0.69 -4.94
C ILE A 34 1.74 0.21 -4.02
N MET A 35 1.93 0.34 -2.71
CA MET A 35 0.94 -0.15 -1.77
C MET A 35 -0.38 0.60 -1.86
N SER A 36 -0.34 1.91 -2.12
CA SER A 36 -1.58 2.65 -2.31
C SER A 36 -2.37 2.07 -3.47
N LEU A 37 -1.69 1.83 -4.58
CA LEU A 37 -2.33 1.23 -5.76
C LEU A 37 -2.89 -0.15 -5.45
N VAL A 38 -2.12 -0.97 -4.75
CA VAL A 38 -2.53 -2.33 -4.42
C VAL A 38 -3.74 -2.33 -3.51
N ILE A 39 -3.74 -1.48 -2.50
CA ILE A 39 -4.85 -1.40 -1.55
C ILE A 39 -6.13 -0.98 -2.26
N LEU A 40 -6.05 0.06 -3.08
CA LEU A 40 -7.23 0.52 -3.81
C LEU A 40 -7.76 -0.57 -4.73
N SER A 41 -6.84 -1.30 -5.35
CA SER A 41 -7.22 -2.39 -6.25
C SER A 41 -7.97 -3.49 -5.52
N LEU A 42 -7.49 -3.87 -4.34
CA LEU A 42 -8.13 -4.90 -3.55
C LEU A 42 -9.50 -4.45 -3.05
N LEU A 43 -9.61 -3.20 -2.63
CA LEU A 43 -10.88 -2.68 -2.13
C LEU A 43 -11.91 -2.52 -3.23
N LYS A 44 -11.46 -2.48 -4.47
CA LYS A 44 -12.40 -2.45 -5.59
C LYS A 44 -13.21 -3.73 -5.66
N SER A 45 -12.59 -4.85 -5.27
CA SER A 45 -13.26 -6.15 -5.29
C SER A 45 -14.27 -6.28 -4.16
N GLU A 46 -13.86 -5.91 -2.96
CA GLU A 46 -14.73 -6.02 -1.79
C GLU A 46 -14.14 -5.22 -0.65
N ASN A 47 -14.98 -4.90 0.31
CA ASN A 47 -14.52 -4.23 1.53
C ASN A 47 -13.67 -5.20 2.33
N MET A 48 -12.61 -4.68 2.93
CA MET A 48 -11.68 -5.50 3.70
C MET A 48 -11.23 -4.75 4.93
N TYR A 49 -10.92 -5.50 6.00
CA TYR A 49 -10.32 -4.91 7.19
C TYR A 49 -8.81 -5.06 7.10
N GLY A 50 -8.10 -4.38 8.02
CA GLY A 50 -6.64 -4.25 7.90
C GLY A 50 -5.90 -5.57 7.77
N TYR A 51 -6.19 -6.50 8.69
CA TYR A 51 -5.50 -7.78 8.66
C TYR A 51 -5.79 -8.54 7.36
N GLN A 52 -7.02 -8.45 6.90
CA GLN A 52 -7.40 -9.10 5.65
C GLN A 52 -6.63 -8.51 4.48
N LEU A 53 -6.47 -7.20 4.47
CA LEU A 53 -5.67 -6.55 3.42
C LEU A 53 -4.25 -7.09 3.40
N CYS A 54 -3.64 -7.23 4.57
CA CYS A 54 -2.29 -7.76 4.66
C CYS A 54 -2.22 -9.17 4.08
N GLN A 55 -3.19 -10.00 4.42
CA GLN A 55 -3.21 -11.37 3.93
C GLN A 55 -3.39 -11.43 2.42
N GLU A 56 -4.32 -10.64 1.90
CA GLU A 56 -4.61 -10.69 0.47
C GLU A 56 -3.47 -10.13 -0.36
N ILE A 57 -2.77 -9.12 0.15
CA ILE A 57 -1.61 -8.59 -0.54
C ILE A 57 -0.57 -9.69 -0.74
N SER A 58 -0.27 -10.42 0.33
CA SER A 58 0.70 -11.50 0.24
C SER A 58 0.20 -12.62 -0.66
N ARG A 59 -1.07 -12.98 -0.49
CA ARG A 59 -1.64 -14.10 -1.22
C ARG A 59 -1.68 -13.85 -2.73
N PHE A 60 -2.22 -12.72 -3.14
CA PHE A 60 -2.37 -12.45 -4.56
C PHE A 60 -1.06 -12.14 -5.26
N SER A 61 -0.07 -11.68 -4.52
CA SER A 61 1.23 -11.40 -5.12
C SER A 61 2.16 -12.62 -5.10
N GLY A 62 1.68 -13.75 -4.57
CA GLY A 62 2.52 -14.92 -4.45
C GLY A 62 3.65 -14.71 -3.46
N GLY A 63 3.43 -13.89 -2.46
CA GLY A 63 4.44 -13.62 -1.45
C GLY A 63 5.44 -12.56 -1.85
N LYS A 64 5.33 -12.01 -3.05
CA LYS A 64 6.29 -11.01 -3.50
C LYS A 64 6.10 -9.65 -2.84
N LEU A 65 4.86 -9.35 -2.47
CA LEU A 65 4.54 -8.14 -1.72
C LEU A 65 4.01 -8.54 -0.37
N THR A 66 4.57 -7.95 0.67
CA THR A 66 4.10 -8.18 2.03
C THR A 66 4.11 -6.86 2.76
N ILE A 67 3.22 -6.73 3.72
CA ILE A 67 3.15 -5.53 4.54
C ILE A 67 2.58 -5.90 5.89
N GLN A 68 3.11 -5.28 6.92
CA GLN A 68 2.61 -5.50 8.28
C GLN A 68 1.57 -4.45 8.59
N GLU A 69 0.71 -4.76 9.54
CA GLU A 69 -0.37 -3.86 9.90
C GLU A 69 0.15 -2.50 10.33
N GLY A 70 1.27 -2.48 11.05
CA GLY A 70 1.85 -1.22 11.49
C GLY A 70 2.23 -0.29 10.35
N SER A 71 2.61 -0.86 9.21
CA SER A 71 2.94 -0.07 8.04
C SER A 71 1.71 0.23 7.19
N LEU A 72 0.70 -0.61 7.31
CA LEU A 72 -0.50 -0.49 6.51
C LEU A 72 -1.37 0.68 6.93
N TYR A 73 -1.58 0.84 8.25
CA TYR A 73 -2.52 1.83 8.74
C TYR A 73 -2.19 3.26 8.37
N PRO A 74 -0.93 3.68 8.40
CA PRO A 74 -0.62 5.05 7.94
C PRO A 74 -1.03 5.29 6.50
N ILE A 75 -0.90 4.26 5.66
CA ILE A 75 -1.31 4.38 4.25
C ILE A 75 -2.83 4.51 4.16
N LEU A 76 -3.54 3.69 4.94
CA LEU A 76 -5.00 3.75 4.96
C LEU A 76 -5.49 5.11 5.43
N TYR A 77 -4.86 5.66 6.46
CA TYR A 77 -5.26 6.98 6.96
C TYR A 77 -5.06 8.06 5.91
N ARG A 78 -3.95 7.97 5.18
CA ARG A 78 -3.70 8.95 4.14
C ARG A 78 -4.72 8.85 3.02
N LEU A 79 -5.09 7.62 2.64
CA LEU A 79 -6.10 7.44 1.61
C LEU A 79 -7.46 7.95 2.07
N GLN A 80 -7.78 7.79 3.35
CA GLN A 80 -9.00 8.34 3.91
C GLN A 80 -8.97 9.87 3.88
N ASP A 81 -7.84 10.47 4.23
CA ASP A 81 -7.69 11.91 4.19
C ASP A 81 -7.92 12.45 2.80
N GLN A 82 -7.51 11.69 1.80
CA GLN A 82 -7.69 12.10 0.41
C GLN A 82 -9.11 11.84 -0.10
N GLY A 83 -9.93 11.22 0.73
CA GLY A 83 -11.30 10.95 0.33
C GLY A 83 -11.46 9.78 -0.63
N LEU A 84 -10.44 8.95 -0.75
CA LEU A 84 -10.46 7.84 -1.70
C LEU A 84 -11.09 6.59 -1.12
N ILE A 85 -11.02 6.42 0.20
CA ILE A 85 -11.64 5.30 0.88
C ILE A 85 -12.34 5.81 2.12
N SER A 86 -13.24 5.00 2.65
CA SER A 86 -13.93 5.31 3.90
C SER A 86 -13.82 4.11 4.82
N GLU A 87 -14.11 4.34 6.06
CA GLU A 87 -13.99 3.32 7.08
C GLU A 87 -15.35 3.08 7.72
N GLU A 88 -15.70 1.81 7.91
CA GLU A 88 -16.93 1.43 8.56
C GLU A 88 -16.61 0.45 9.67
N ARG A 89 -17.10 0.74 10.87
CA ARG A 89 -16.91 -0.14 12.00
C ARG A 89 -18.03 -1.16 12.04
N VAL A 90 -17.65 -2.44 12.02
CA VAL A 90 -18.62 -3.54 11.96
C VAL A 90 -18.45 -4.41 13.19
N LEU A 91 -19.54 -4.73 13.83
CA LEU A 91 -19.53 -5.63 14.97
C LEU A 91 -19.39 -7.06 14.48
N VAL A 92 -18.37 -7.75 14.99
CA VAL A 92 -18.11 -9.14 14.63
C VAL A 92 -18.16 -9.94 15.91
N GLY A 93 -19.09 -10.87 15.99
CA GLY A 93 -19.25 -11.61 17.21
C GLY A 93 -19.92 -10.74 18.25
N LYS A 94 -19.70 -11.05 19.53
CA LYS A 94 -20.44 -10.40 20.58
C LYS A 94 -19.80 -9.12 21.09
N ARG A 95 -18.48 -9.02 21.03
CA ARG A 95 -17.79 -7.89 21.62
C ARG A 95 -16.69 -7.30 20.76
N MET A 96 -16.46 -7.88 19.61
CA MET A 96 -15.37 -7.46 18.77
C MET A 96 -15.87 -6.63 17.62
N THR A 97 -15.19 -5.54 17.32
CA THR A 97 -15.50 -4.74 16.16
C THR A 97 -14.29 -4.74 15.24
N ARG A 98 -14.56 -4.59 13.96
CA ARG A 98 -13.52 -4.47 12.94
C ARG A 98 -13.81 -3.26 12.08
N ASN A 99 -12.76 -2.59 11.68
CA ASN A 99 -12.88 -1.46 10.79
C ASN A 99 -12.68 -1.96 9.37
N TYR A 100 -13.76 -1.96 8.61
CA TYR A 100 -13.72 -2.32 7.20
C TYR A 100 -13.51 -1.07 6.37
N TYR A 101 -12.75 -1.20 5.32
CA TYR A 101 -12.44 -0.09 4.44
C TYR A 101 -13.16 -0.28 3.12
N HIS A 102 -13.65 0.81 2.58
CA HIS A 102 -14.50 0.80 1.40
C HIS A 102 -13.95 1.80 0.38
N LEU A 103 -13.92 1.39 -0.88
CA LEU A 103 -13.44 2.27 -1.95
C LEU A 103 -14.54 3.23 -2.35
N GLU A 104 -14.25 4.52 -2.24
CA GLU A 104 -15.20 5.55 -2.63
C GLU A 104 -15.17 5.78 -4.14
N PRO A 105 -16.21 6.41 -4.71
CA PRO A 105 -16.19 6.70 -6.14
C PRO A 105 -14.97 7.49 -6.59
N SER A 106 -14.52 8.44 -5.77
CA SER A 106 -13.30 9.17 -6.08
C SER A 106 -12.09 8.23 -6.06
N GLY A 107 -12.14 7.20 -5.21
CA GLY A 107 -11.08 6.21 -5.17
C GLY A 107 -11.05 5.36 -6.42
N VAL A 108 -12.21 5.05 -6.99
CA VAL A 108 -12.28 4.30 -8.23
C VAL A 108 -11.60 5.08 -9.35
N GLU A 109 -11.89 6.37 -9.43
CA GLU A 109 -11.28 7.22 -10.44
C GLU A 109 -9.77 7.29 -10.24
N ARG A 110 -9.34 7.50 -8.99
CA ARG A 110 -7.92 7.58 -8.71
C ARG A 110 -7.23 6.26 -9.02
N LEU A 111 -7.87 5.16 -8.71
CA LEU A 111 -7.31 3.85 -9.01
C LEU A 111 -7.09 3.68 -10.52
N ARG A 112 -8.05 4.13 -11.30
CA ARG A 112 -7.93 4.04 -12.76
C ARG A 112 -6.72 4.84 -13.25
N GLU A 113 -6.56 6.05 -12.73
CA GLU A 113 -5.43 6.90 -13.11
C GLU A 113 -4.11 6.26 -12.70
N MET A 114 -4.05 5.77 -11.46
CA MET A 114 -2.82 5.19 -10.94
C MET A 114 -2.44 3.92 -11.69
N THR A 115 -3.43 3.13 -12.04
CA THR A 115 -3.17 1.91 -12.79
C THR A 115 -2.56 2.22 -14.15
N ALA A 116 -3.14 3.19 -14.85
CA ALA A 116 -2.62 3.58 -16.16
C ALA A 116 -1.21 4.13 -16.04
N GLU A 117 -0.98 4.97 -15.03
CA GLU A 117 0.36 5.53 -14.81
C GLU A 117 1.38 4.44 -14.51
N TYR A 118 0.98 3.50 -13.67
CA TYR A 118 1.89 2.45 -13.26
C TYR A 118 2.25 1.55 -14.44
N GLU A 119 1.25 1.17 -15.22
CA GLU A 119 1.49 0.31 -16.37
C GLU A 119 2.36 0.99 -17.40
N ASP A 120 2.11 2.27 -17.63
CA ASP A 120 2.88 3.04 -18.59
C ASP A 120 4.32 3.20 -18.14
N LEU A 121 4.50 3.56 -16.88
CA LEU A 121 5.83 3.74 -16.31
C LEU A 121 6.61 2.43 -16.29
N THR A 122 5.94 1.35 -15.92
CA THR A 122 6.58 0.05 -15.86
C THR A 122 7.01 -0.41 -17.25
N ALA A 123 6.18 -0.15 -18.24
CA ALA A 123 6.54 -0.50 -19.63
C ALA A 123 7.80 0.25 -20.05
N GLY A 124 7.90 1.52 -19.67
CA GLY A 124 9.10 2.30 -19.96
C GLY A 124 10.34 1.74 -19.28
N VAL A 125 10.18 1.36 -18.03
CA VAL A 125 11.30 0.79 -17.27
C VAL A 125 11.75 -0.52 -17.89
N PHE A 126 10.81 -1.39 -18.23
CA PHE A 126 11.14 -2.67 -18.86
C PHE A 126 11.83 -2.46 -20.19
N ALA A 127 11.39 -1.48 -20.96
CA ALA A 127 12.01 -1.21 -22.25
C ALA A 127 13.48 -0.86 -22.08
N ILE A 128 13.79 -0.11 -21.04
CA ILE A 128 15.17 0.27 -20.78
C ILE A 128 15.98 -0.90 -20.25
N ILE A 129 15.40 -1.67 -19.34
CA ILE A 129 16.11 -2.79 -18.73
C ILE A 129 16.47 -3.83 -19.79
N HIS A 130 15.56 -4.08 -20.70
CA HIS A 130 15.73 -5.14 -21.69
C HIS A 130 16.21 -4.64 -23.05
N ARG A 131 16.70 -3.40 -23.11
CA ARG A 131 17.12 -2.83 -24.41
C ARG A 131 18.26 -3.59 -25.04
N GLU A 132 19.14 -4.14 -24.22
CA GLU A 132 20.30 -4.87 -24.74
C GLU A 132 19.88 -6.16 -25.41
N GLU A 133 18.84 -6.78 -24.90
CA GLU A 133 18.32 -8.00 -25.52
C GLU A 133 17.77 -7.70 -26.91
N THR A 134 17.16 -6.53 -27.04
CA THR A 134 16.61 -6.13 -28.32
C THR A 134 17.70 -5.85 -29.34
N ILE A 135 18.80 -5.26 -28.89
CA ILE A 135 19.89 -4.87 -29.74
C ILE A 135 20.66 -6.09 -30.26
N SER A 136 20.90 -7.03 -29.37
CA SER A 136 21.65 -8.20 -29.73
C SER A 136 20.79 -9.19 -30.49
#